data_a0966d8465a0285cd7cb57d93b0c0b41
#
_entry.id   a0966d8465a0285cd7cb57d93b0c0b41
#
_cell.length_a   1.000
_cell.length_b   1.000
_cell.length_c   1.000
_cell.angle_alpha   90.00
_cell.angle_beta   90.00
_cell.angle_gamma   90.00
#
_symmetry.space_group_name_H-M   'P 1'
#
loop_
_entity.id
_entity.type
_entity.pdbx_description
1 polymer ?
#
loop_
_entity_poly.entity_id
_entity_poly.type
_entity_poly.pdbx_seq_one_letter_code
_entity_poly.pdbx_strand_id
1 'polypeptide(L)'
;MISPLAYIADGAQLGANVFVHPFAHIHTDVIIGDGCVIHSNANLYPGTRLGKNCEVFPGAVIGVVPQDLKYQGEETTVEIGDNTKIRECVTIHRGTNDRKTTKIGANCLLMTYVHIAHDCQLGDNVILASYVGLSGHVTIDDY
;
A
#
# COMPACT_ATOMS: atom_id res chain seq x y z
N MET A 1 -3.03 9.98 16.39
CA MET A 1 -4.37 9.78 16.96
C MET A 1 -5.16 8.79 16.14
N ILE A 2 -5.76 7.84 16.79
CA ILE A 2 -6.52 6.80 16.11
C ILE A 2 -8.00 7.04 16.39
N SER A 3 -8.80 7.22 15.33
CA SER A 3 -10.25 7.41 15.49
C SER A 3 -10.89 6.16 16.10
N PRO A 4 -11.81 6.29 17.06
CA PRO A 4 -12.56 5.16 17.57
C PRO A 4 -13.50 4.53 16.54
N LEU A 5 -13.76 5.22 15.42
CA LEU A 5 -14.57 4.71 14.32
C LEU A 5 -13.73 4.00 13.23
N ALA A 6 -12.42 3.94 13.38
CA ALA A 6 -11.58 3.12 12.53
C ALA A 6 -11.61 1.66 13.01
N TYR A 7 -11.50 0.74 12.08
CA TYR A 7 -11.33 -0.67 12.43
C TYR A 7 -9.85 -1.05 12.30
N ILE A 8 -9.26 -1.49 13.38
CA ILE A 8 -7.88 -1.98 13.41
C ILE A 8 -7.91 -3.40 13.97
N ALA A 9 -7.57 -4.36 13.13
CA ALA A 9 -7.58 -5.76 13.52
C ALA A 9 -6.46 -6.08 14.50
N ASP A 10 -6.66 -7.10 15.32
CA ASP A 10 -5.60 -7.68 16.11
C ASP A 10 -4.46 -8.14 15.20
N GLY A 11 -3.22 -7.95 15.61
CA GLY A 11 -2.05 -8.30 14.82
C GLY A 11 -1.57 -7.20 13.87
N ALA A 12 -2.29 -6.09 13.75
CA ALA A 12 -1.76 -4.90 13.09
C ALA A 12 -0.74 -4.21 14.00
N GLN A 13 0.33 -3.69 13.41
CA GLN A 13 1.38 -2.99 14.14
C GLN A 13 1.48 -1.54 13.63
N LEU A 14 1.21 -0.59 14.50
CA LEU A 14 1.27 0.83 14.19
C LEU A 14 2.42 1.48 14.94
N GLY A 15 3.23 2.24 14.21
CA GLY A 15 4.32 3.02 14.80
C GLY A 15 3.84 4.21 15.62
N ALA A 16 4.78 5.04 16.04
CA ALA A 16 4.50 6.24 16.81
C ALA A 16 3.87 7.32 15.94
N ASN A 17 2.97 8.12 16.53
CA ASN A 17 2.36 9.28 15.89
C ASN A 17 1.63 8.96 14.58
N VAL A 18 1.04 7.79 14.47
CA VAL A 18 0.19 7.42 13.34
C VAL A 18 -1.20 8.02 13.55
N PHE A 19 -1.71 8.65 12.48
CA PHE A 19 -3.10 9.13 12.44
C PHE A 19 -3.95 8.17 11.62
N VAL A 20 -5.05 7.70 12.20
CA VAL A 20 -6.02 6.86 11.50
C VAL A 20 -7.38 7.53 11.60
N HIS A 21 -7.92 7.91 10.46
CA HIS A 21 -9.21 8.60 10.35
C HIS A 21 -10.40 7.64 10.47
N PRO A 22 -11.61 8.16 10.72
CA PRO A 22 -12.80 7.33 10.79
C PRO A 22 -12.99 6.46 9.55
N PHE A 23 -13.48 5.23 9.74
CA PHE A 23 -13.83 4.29 8.68
C PHE A 23 -12.64 3.76 7.86
N ALA A 24 -11.42 4.02 8.27
CA ALA A 24 -10.27 3.29 7.74
C ALA A 24 -10.32 1.85 8.24
N HIS A 25 -9.87 0.91 7.43
CA HIS A 25 -9.83 -0.49 7.79
C HIS A 25 -8.39 -1.02 7.65
N ILE A 26 -7.80 -1.37 8.78
CA ILE A 26 -6.45 -1.94 8.85
C ILE A 26 -6.59 -3.40 9.27
N HIS A 27 -6.25 -4.30 8.36
CA HIS A 27 -6.35 -5.74 8.60
C HIS A 27 -5.20 -6.25 9.47
N THR A 28 -5.30 -7.52 9.87
CA THR A 28 -4.20 -8.22 10.52
C THR A 28 -2.97 -8.26 9.61
N ASP A 29 -1.79 -8.48 10.19
CA ASP A 29 -0.53 -8.57 9.43
C ASP A 29 -0.26 -7.34 8.55
N VAL A 30 -0.60 -6.17 9.05
CA VAL A 30 -0.25 -4.87 8.46
C VAL A 30 0.74 -4.19 9.38
N ILE A 31 1.82 -3.64 8.82
CA ILE A 31 2.82 -2.89 9.57
C ILE A 31 2.87 -1.46 9.02
N ILE A 32 2.66 -0.48 9.88
CA ILE A 32 2.64 0.94 9.53
C ILE A 32 3.74 1.65 10.29
N GLY A 33 4.65 2.29 9.56
CA GLY A 33 5.74 3.04 10.15
C GLY A 33 5.30 4.32 10.85
N ASP A 34 6.22 4.94 11.57
CA ASP A 34 5.96 6.15 12.34
C ASP A 34 5.47 7.30 11.46
N GLY A 35 4.57 8.11 11.99
CA GLY A 35 4.14 9.36 11.36
C GLY A 35 3.22 9.21 10.15
N CYS A 36 2.76 8.00 9.86
CA CYS A 36 1.84 7.79 8.74
C CYS A 36 0.45 8.38 9.01
N VAL A 37 -0.23 8.75 7.93
CA VAL A 37 -1.64 9.20 7.96
C VAL A 37 -2.47 8.27 7.09
N ILE A 38 -3.47 7.63 7.68
CA ILE A 38 -4.40 6.76 6.97
C ILE A 38 -5.77 7.44 6.98
N HIS A 39 -6.20 7.88 5.81
CA HIS A 39 -7.46 8.62 5.67
C HIS A 39 -8.68 7.71 5.71
N SER A 40 -9.84 8.33 5.82
CA SER A 40 -11.12 7.64 5.87
C SER A 40 -11.33 6.73 4.65
N ASN A 41 -11.90 5.56 4.88
CA ASN A 41 -12.21 4.59 3.83
C ASN A 41 -10.99 4.02 3.09
N ALA A 42 -9.78 4.21 3.59
CA ALA A 42 -8.64 3.48 3.10
C ALA A 42 -8.64 2.06 3.68
N ASN A 43 -8.22 1.09 2.88
CA ASN A 43 -8.18 -0.32 3.28
C ASN A 43 -6.77 -0.87 3.09
N LEU A 44 -6.17 -1.33 4.19
CA LEU A 44 -4.84 -1.96 4.18
C LEU A 44 -5.00 -3.44 4.50
N TYR A 45 -4.73 -4.29 3.52
CA TYR A 45 -4.90 -5.73 3.61
C TYR A 45 -3.65 -6.43 4.15
N PRO A 46 -3.77 -7.71 4.58
CA PRO A 46 -2.63 -8.46 5.12
C PRO A 46 -1.43 -8.48 4.18
N GLY A 47 -0.24 -8.33 4.74
CA GLY A 47 1.00 -8.29 3.98
C GLY A 47 1.44 -6.88 3.61
N THR A 48 0.69 -5.85 3.94
CA THR A 48 1.05 -4.45 3.67
C THR A 48 2.08 -3.96 4.67
N ARG A 49 3.16 -3.37 4.16
CA ARG A 49 4.27 -2.79 4.94
C ARG A 49 4.50 -1.36 4.50
N LEU A 50 4.09 -0.39 5.31
CA LEU A 50 4.34 1.03 5.05
C LEU A 50 5.58 1.48 5.81
N GLY A 51 6.45 2.20 5.14
CA GLY A 51 7.54 2.94 5.76
C GLY A 51 7.03 4.13 6.58
N LYS A 52 7.93 5.04 6.93
CA LYS A 52 7.60 6.20 7.76
C LYS A 52 6.99 7.32 6.94
N ASN A 53 6.14 8.11 7.58
CA ASN A 53 5.58 9.34 7.00
C ASN A 53 4.85 9.14 5.68
N CYS A 54 4.31 7.96 5.45
CA CYS A 54 3.46 7.70 4.30
C CYS A 54 2.07 8.28 4.53
N GLU A 55 1.40 8.64 3.45
CA GLU A 55 0.03 9.13 3.51
C GLU A 55 -0.84 8.35 2.53
N VAL A 56 -1.89 7.72 3.05
CA VAL A 56 -2.82 6.89 2.28
C VAL A 56 -4.18 7.59 2.24
N PHE A 57 -4.58 8.00 1.06
CA PHE A 57 -5.78 8.83 0.84
C PHE A 57 -7.06 8.01 0.77
N PRO A 58 -8.22 8.66 0.85
CA PRO A 58 -9.50 7.95 0.89
C PRO A 58 -9.73 7.03 -0.30
N GLY A 59 -10.24 5.85 -0.02
CA GLY A 59 -10.59 4.88 -1.04
C GLY A 59 -9.42 4.06 -1.58
N ALA A 60 -8.20 4.34 -1.17
CA ALA A 60 -7.06 3.52 -1.58
C ALA A 60 -7.15 2.13 -0.97
N VAL A 61 -6.76 1.12 -1.73
CA VAL A 61 -6.83 -0.29 -1.33
C VAL A 61 -5.47 -0.92 -1.59
N ILE A 62 -4.79 -1.34 -0.53
CA ILE A 62 -3.41 -1.83 -0.61
C ILE A 62 -3.33 -3.25 -0.07
N GLY A 63 -2.65 -4.13 -0.81
CA GLY A 63 -2.32 -5.46 -0.33
C GLY A 63 -3.36 -6.54 -0.64
N VAL A 64 -4.29 -6.27 -1.52
CA VAL A 64 -5.26 -7.29 -1.96
C VAL A 64 -4.54 -8.39 -2.76
N VAL A 65 -5.14 -9.56 -2.79
CA VAL A 65 -4.62 -10.71 -3.54
C VAL A 65 -4.43 -10.35 -5.02
N PRO A 66 -3.38 -10.89 -5.66
CA PRO A 66 -3.13 -10.65 -7.08
C PRO A 66 -4.29 -11.05 -7.98
N GLN A 67 -4.45 -10.32 -9.09
CA GLN A 67 -5.35 -10.70 -10.18
C GLN A 67 -4.65 -11.65 -11.17
N ASP A 68 -3.89 -12.57 -10.66
CA ASP A 68 -3.17 -13.56 -11.45
C ASP A 68 -3.79 -14.93 -11.20
N LEU A 69 -4.23 -15.58 -12.26
CA LEU A 69 -4.89 -16.89 -12.17
C LEU A 69 -3.96 -17.98 -11.60
N LYS A 70 -2.64 -17.77 -11.62
CA LYS A 70 -1.67 -18.69 -11.05
C LYS A 70 -1.51 -18.54 -9.54
N TYR A 71 -2.03 -17.45 -8.96
CA TYR A 71 -1.92 -17.22 -7.52
C TYR A 71 -2.76 -18.26 -6.77
N GLN A 72 -2.17 -18.92 -5.79
CA GLN A 72 -2.79 -20.01 -5.02
C GLN A 72 -2.83 -19.73 -3.51
N GLY A 73 -2.80 -18.45 -3.12
CA GLY A 73 -2.87 -18.08 -1.70
C GLY A 73 -1.52 -18.02 -1.01
N GLU A 74 -0.42 -17.91 -1.74
CA GLU A 74 0.92 -17.77 -1.15
C GLU A 74 0.99 -16.53 -0.24
N GLU A 75 1.78 -16.61 0.82
CA GLU A 75 2.08 -15.48 1.67
C GLU A 75 3.03 -14.54 0.96
N THR A 76 2.53 -13.37 0.60
CA THR A 76 3.28 -12.35 -0.12
C THR A 76 2.99 -10.97 0.46
N THR A 77 3.76 -9.97 0.04
CA THR A 77 3.70 -8.64 0.64
C THR A 77 3.60 -7.52 -0.38
N VAL A 78 3.24 -6.33 0.12
CA VAL A 78 3.47 -5.04 -0.51
C VAL A 78 4.39 -4.26 0.42
N GLU A 79 5.50 -3.74 -0.10
CA GLU A 79 6.42 -2.90 0.64
C GLU A 79 6.44 -1.50 0.03
N ILE A 80 6.22 -0.49 0.86
CA ILE A 80 6.16 0.91 0.43
C ILE A 80 7.17 1.71 1.25
N GLY A 81 8.07 2.38 0.57
CA GLY A 81 9.13 3.17 1.19
C GLY A 81 8.62 4.45 1.86
N ASP A 82 9.52 5.10 2.59
CA ASP A 82 9.20 6.29 3.39
C ASP A 82 8.71 7.46 2.54
N ASN A 83 7.88 8.31 3.13
CA ASN A 83 7.40 9.57 2.55
C ASN A 83 6.62 9.41 1.24
N THR A 84 6.10 8.24 0.95
CA THR A 84 5.32 7.98 -0.26
C THR A 84 3.86 8.35 -0.03
N LYS A 85 3.28 9.03 -1.03
CA LYS A 85 1.86 9.42 -1.02
C LYS A 85 1.07 8.57 -1.99
N ILE A 86 0.02 7.96 -1.48
CA ILE A 86 -0.87 7.08 -2.22
C ILE A 86 -2.23 7.75 -2.24
N ARG A 87 -2.58 8.34 -3.40
CA ARG A 87 -3.76 9.17 -3.54
C ARG A 87 -5.04 8.34 -3.65
N GLU A 88 -6.14 9.04 -3.83
CA GLU A 88 -7.48 8.47 -3.75
C GLU A 88 -7.69 7.31 -4.72
N CYS A 89 -8.28 6.25 -4.22
CA CYS A 89 -8.69 5.08 -5.01
C CYS A 89 -7.54 4.37 -5.76
N VAL A 90 -6.31 4.57 -5.33
CA VAL A 90 -5.18 3.78 -5.82
C VAL A 90 -5.35 2.33 -5.35
N THR A 91 -5.01 1.38 -6.21
CA THR A 91 -5.01 -0.04 -5.87
C THR A 91 -3.62 -0.63 -6.06
N ILE A 92 -3.14 -1.36 -5.04
CA ILE A 92 -1.84 -2.02 -5.08
C ILE A 92 -2.03 -3.46 -4.63
N HIS A 93 -1.74 -4.41 -5.51
CA HIS A 93 -1.85 -5.82 -5.18
C HIS A 93 -0.51 -6.37 -4.68
N ARG A 94 -0.58 -7.33 -3.76
CA ARG A 94 0.63 -7.95 -3.23
C ARG A 94 1.28 -8.89 -4.25
N GLY A 95 2.49 -9.35 -3.96
CA GLY A 95 3.26 -10.18 -4.88
C GLY A 95 2.68 -11.58 -5.07
N THR A 96 3.24 -12.27 -6.04
CA THR A 96 3.00 -13.70 -6.25
C THR A 96 4.22 -14.50 -5.79
N ASN A 97 4.22 -15.79 -6.10
CA ASN A 97 5.36 -16.66 -5.80
C ASN A 97 6.64 -16.25 -6.56
N ASP A 98 6.53 -15.45 -7.61
CA ASP A 98 7.67 -15.03 -8.44
C ASP A 98 8.63 -14.09 -7.68
N ARG A 99 8.15 -12.92 -7.29
CA ARG A 99 8.98 -11.94 -6.55
C ARG A 99 8.65 -11.84 -5.07
N LYS A 100 7.57 -12.47 -4.62
CA LYS A 100 7.06 -12.45 -3.26
C LYS A 100 6.55 -11.10 -2.78
N THR A 101 6.97 -10.01 -3.40
CA THR A 101 6.56 -8.66 -2.98
C THR A 101 6.33 -7.75 -4.19
N THR A 102 5.33 -6.90 -4.06
CA THR A 102 5.18 -5.70 -4.88
C THR A 102 5.84 -4.57 -4.11
N LYS A 103 6.80 -3.90 -4.73
CA LYS A 103 7.65 -2.92 -4.03
C LYS A 103 7.53 -1.54 -4.64
N ILE A 104 7.33 -0.55 -3.79
CA ILE A 104 7.32 0.87 -4.15
C ILE A 104 8.36 1.56 -3.29
N GLY A 105 9.22 2.35 -3.91
CA GLY A 105 10.29 3.04 -3.23
C GLY A 105 9.83 4.19 -2.34
N ALA A 106 10.78 4.99 -1.90
CA ALA A 106 10.56 6.16 -1.06
C ALA A 106 10.26 7.40 -1.91
N ASN A 107 9.60 8.38 -1.30
CA ASN A 107 9.32 9.69 -1.91
C ASN A 107 8.55 9.60 -3.23
N CYS A 108 7.71 8.59 -3.38
CA CYS A 108 6.88 8.40 -4.56
C CYS A 108 5.54 9.12 -4.42
N LEU A 109 4.93 9.43 -5.56
CA LEU A 109 3.57 9.94 -5.63
C LEU A 109 2.77 9.09 -6.61
N LEU A 110 1.78 8.38 -6.10
CA LEU A 110 0.85 7.62 -6.91
C LEU A 110 -0.47 8.40 -6.96
N MET A 111 -0.77 9.00 -8.11
CA MET A 111 -1.94 9.84 -8.24
C MET A 111 -3.22 9.02 -8.31
N THR A 112 -4.36 9.70 -8.28
CA THR A 112 -5.66 9.05 -8.15
C THR A 112 -5.90 7.99 -9.22
N TYR A 113 -6.51 6.87 -8.81
CA TYR A 113 -6.84 5.74 -9.66
C TYR A 113 -5.65 5.01 -10.31
N VAL A 114 -4.43 5.23 -9.84
CA VAL A 114 -3.29 4.41 -10.26
C VAL A 114 -3.49 2.96 -9.81
N HIS A 115 -3.16 2.01 -10.68
CA HIS A 115 -3.15 0.59 -10.33
C HIS A 115 -1.74 0.02 -10.46
N ILE A 116 -1.30 -0.66 -9.42
CA ILE A 116 -0.03 -1.39 -9.42
C ILE A 116 -0.33 -2.86 -9.18
N ALA A 117 -0.11 -3.68 -10.21
CA ALA A 117 -0.34 -5.11 -10.13
C ALA A 117 0.81 -5.81 -9.39
N HIS A 118 0.63 -7.10 -9.20
CA HIS A 118 1.56 -7.98 -8.49
C HIS A 118 2.98 -7.93 -9.04
N ASP A 119 3.95 -8.06 -8.15
CA ASP A 119 5.39 -8.21 -8.48
C ASP A 119 6.00 -6.99 -9.21
N CYS A 120 5.33 -5.85 -9.24
CA CYS A 120 5.94 -4.62 -9.72
C CYS A 120 7.04 -4.16 -8.77
N GLN A 121 8.09 -3.54 -9.32
CA GLN A 121 9.20 -2.99 -8.56
C GLN A 121 9.42 -1.54 -8.99
N LEU A 122 9.07 -0.59 -8.15
CA LEU A 122 9.27 0.83 -8.39
C LEU A 122 10.40 1.34 -7.51
N GLY A 123 11.32 2.10 -8.11
CA GLY A 123 12.38 2.77 -7.39
C GLY A 123 11.89 3.97 -6.58
N ASP A 124 12.83 4.83 -6.19
CA ASP A 124 12.54 6.02 -5.40
C ASP A 124 12.18 7.21 -6.31
N ASN A 125 11.41 8.15 -5.76
CA ASN A 125 11.05 9.41 -6.42
C ASN A 125 10.23 9.23 -7.70
N VAL A 126 9.49 8.14 -7.81
CA VAL A 126 8.64 7.86 -8.98
C VAL A 126 7.31 8.58 -8.82
N ILE A 127 6.86 9.24 -9.89
CA ILE A 127 5.54 9.86 -9.98
C ILE A 127 4.75 9.15 -11.06
N LEU A 128 3.61 8.56 -10.69
CA LEU A 128 2.67 8.00 -11.63
C LEU A 128 1.44 8.89 -11.71
N ALA A 129 1.16 9.40 -12.91
CA ALA A 129 0.00 10.25 -13.15
C ALA A 129 -1.31 9.49 -12.98
N SER A 130 -2.40 10.21 -12.80
CA SER A 130 -3.73 9.63 -12.61
C SER A 130 -4.07 8.62 -13.71
N TYR A 131 -4.72 7.53 -13.30
CA TYR A 131 -5.17 6.44 -14.18
C TYR A 131 -4.05 5.60 -14.81
N VAL A 132 -2.79 5.80 -14.45
CA VAL A 132 -1.74 4.88 -14.90
C VAL A 132 -2.00 3.50 -14.31
N GLY A 133 -1.99 2.47 -15.16
CA GLY A 133 -2.08 1.08 -14.76
C GLY A 133 -0.81 0.33 -15.12
N LEU A 134 -0.19 -0.29 -14.14
CA LEU A 134 0.94 -1.19 -14.35
C LEU A 134 0.45 -2.62 -14.27
N SER A 135 0.67 -3.38 -15.33
CA SER A 135 0.46 -4.83 -15.27
C SER A 135 1.55 -5.49 -14.42
N GLY A 136 1.40 -6.78 -14.13
CA GLY A 136 2.36 -7.49 -13.30
C GLY A 136 3.80 -7.46 -13.81
N HIS A 137 4.76 -7.55 -12.90
CA HIS A 137 6.20 -7.67 -13.16
C HIS A 137 6.87 -6.44 -13.82
N VAL A 138 6.22 -5.30 -13.82
CA VAL A 138 6.81 -4.06 -14.36
C VAL A 138 7.87 -3.55 -13.39
N THR A 139 9.00 -3.13 -13.92
CA THR A 139 10.06 -2.47 -13.18
C THR A 139 10.20 -1.02 -13.65
N ILE A 140 10.22 -0.09 -12.71
CA ILE A 140 10.46 1.33 -12.97
C ILE A 140 11.61 1.75 -12.08
N ASP A 141 12.67 2.28 -12.69
CA ASP A 141 13.83 2.77 -11.95
C ASP A 141 13.53 4.10 -11.26
N ASP A 142 14.49 4.63 -10.48
CA ASP A 142 14.36 5.90 -9.78
C ASP A 142 14.04 7.04 -10.76
N TYR A 143 13.21 7.98 -10.29
CA TYR A 143 12.71 9.12 -11.07
C TYR A 143 11.84 8.66 -12.25
#